data_ffd190bdaf3a0dbb9a7b31034e746b9d
#
_entry.id   ffd190bdaf3a0dbb9a7b31034e746b9d
#
_cell.length_a   1.000
_cell.length_b   1.000
_cell.length_c   1.000
_cell.angle_alpha   90.00
_cell.angle_beta   90.00
_cell.angle_gamma   90.00
#
_symmetry.space_group_name_H-M   'P 1'
#
loop_
_entity.id
_entity.type
_entity.pdbx_description
1 polymer ?
#
loop_
_entity_poly.entity_id
_entity_poly.type
_entity_poly.pdbx_seq_one_letter_code
_entity_poly.pdbx_strand_id
1 'polypeptide(L)'
;MRIISFCANGIVDAAERGFYKWIDEQDADIICVQNIGVQEYKLRDPVYFPPGYNAYFVDSSEPDNNGVAIYTRKLPKAIMYGLGFADFDMEGRYIQADFDELSVGCLLAPSAYPKDSKAQAKKGEFFDLFYNHLNKIRNKRREFVICGNWNMV
;
A
#
# COMPACT_ATOMS: atom_id res chain seq x y z
N MET A 1 -18.97 4.24 -3.15
CA MET A 1 -17.79 3.43 -2.79
C MET A 1 -17.09 4.03 -1.59
N ARG A 2 -16.70 3.20 -0.65
CA ARG A 2 -15.99 3.63 0.56
C ARG A 2 -14.59 3.04 0.58
N ILE A 3 -13.58 3.92 0.62
CA ILE A 3 -12.15 3.53 0.63
C ILE A 3 -11.54 4.05 1.93
N ILE A 4 -10.83 3.17 2.66
CA ILE A 4 -10.13 3.53 3.88
C ILE A 4 -8.62 3.42 3.61
N SER A 5 -7.87 4.41 4.08
CA SER A 5 -6.41 4.39 4.07
C SER A 5 -5.90 4.40 5.51
N PHE A 6 -5.00 3.48 5.84
CA PHE A 6 -4.53 3.30 7.21
C PHE A 6 -3.04 2.96 7.22
N CYS A 7 -2.29 3.75 8.00
CA CYS A 7 -0.87 3.45 8.24
C CYS A 7 -0.76 2.59 9.50
N ALA A 8 -0.43 1.31 9.30
CA ALA A 8 -0.47 0.32 10.38
C ALA A 8 0.71 0.41 11.35
N ASN A 9 1.88 0.83 10.86
CA ASN A 9 3.12 0.78 11.64
C ASN A 9 3.32 -0.60 12.30
N GLY A 10 3.14 -1.65 11.49
CA GLY A 10 3.16 -3.03 11.93
C GLY A 10 1.76 -3.63 11.98
N ILE A 11 1.44 -4.49 11.01
CA ILE A 11 0.09 -5.07 10.89
C ILE A 11 -0.20 -6.06 12.03
N VAL A 12 0.83 -6.71 12.56
CA VAL A 12 0.67 -7.65 13.68
C VAL A 12 0.23 -6.90 14.93
N ASP A 13 0.89 -5.79 15.25
CA ASP A 13 0.52 -4.94 16.38
C ASP A 13 -0.86 -4.31 16.16
N ALA A 14 -1.14 -3.85 14.96
CA ALA A 14 -2.45 -3.29 14.63
C ALA A 14 -3.57 -4.33 14.82
N ALA A 15 -3.34 -5.57 14.43
CA ALA A 15 -4.30 -6.66 14.63
C ALA A 15 -4.59 -6.88 16.11
N GLU A 16 -3.54 -6.91 16.94
CA GLU A 16 -3.67 -7.07 18.39
C GLU A 16 -4.46 -5.92 19.02
N ARG A 17 -4.35 -4.71 18.46
CA ARG A 17 -5.07 -3.52 18.93
C ARG A 17 -6.50 -3.43 18.42
N GLY A 18 -6.96 -4.42 17.64
CA GLY A 18 -8.35 -4.49 17.18
C GLY A 18 -8.61 -3.89 15.80
N PHE A 19 -7.59 -3.73 14.97
CA PHE A 19 -7.74 -3.16 13.63
C PHE A 19 -8.77 -3.91 12.79
N TYR A 20 -8.70 -5.24 12.75
CA TYR A 20 -9.61 -6.03 11.92
C TYR A 20 -11.04 -6.03 12.44
N LYS A 21 -11.22 -5.95 13.76
CA LYS A 21 -12.54 -5.77 14.36
C LYS A 21 -13.13 -4.41 13.98
N TRP A 22 -12.29 -3.39 14.01
CA TRP A 22 -12.71 -2.04 13.62
C TRP A 22 -13.11 -1.98 12.14
N ILE A 23 -12.34 -2.62 11.26
CA ILE A 23 -12.64 -2.69 9.82
C ILE A 23 -14.00 -3.33 9.56
N ASP A 24 -14.30 -4.38 10.30
CA ASP A 24 -15.56 -5.11 10.15
C ASP A 24 -16.78 -4.20 10.39
N GLU A 25 -16.61 -3.17 11.20
CA GLU A 25 -17.66 -2.20 11.51
C GLU A 25 -17.74 -1.05 10.49
N GLN A 26 -16.79 -0.93 9.58
CA GLN A 26 -16.68 0.27 8.72
C GLN A 26 -17.41 0.15 7.40
N ASP A 27 -17.81 -1.02 6.99
CA ASP A 27 -18.50 -1.25 5.71
C ASP A 27 -17.70 -0.66 4.51
N ALA A 28 -16.39 -0.91 4.49
CA ALA A 28 -15.53 -0.41 3.44
C ALA A 28 -15.48 -1.35 2.24
N ASP A 29 -15.42 -0.79 1.05
CA ASP A 29 -15.23 -1.55 -0.19
C ASP A 29 -13.76 -1.89 -0.43
N ILE A 30 -12.86 -0.96 -0.09
CA ILE A 30 -11.42 -1.11 -0.28
C ILE A 30 -10.71 -0.54 0.94
N ILE A 31 -9.68 -1.27 1.40
CA ILE A 31 -8.85 -0.84 2.52
C ILE A 31 -7.39 -0.87 2.07
N CYS A 32 -6.75 0.30 2.10
CA CYS A 32 -5.34 0.46 1.77
C CYS A 32 -4.54 0.55 3.07
N VAL A 33 -3.55 -0.32 3.24
CA VAL A 33 -2.75 -0.38 4.46
C VAL A 33 -1.28 -0.14 4.13
N GLN A 34 -0.68 0.84 4.80
CA GLN A 34 0.73 1.16 4.64
C GLN A 34 1.52 0.69 5.84
N ASN A 35 2.77 0.33 5.58
CA ASN A 35 3.75 -0.10 6.58
C ASN A 35 3.25 -1.33 7.37
N ILE A 36 3.11 -2.45 6.65
CA ILE A 36 2.69 -3.70 7.26
C ILE A 36 3.77 -4.28 8.20
N GLY A 37 5.04 -3.97 7.94
CA GLY A 37 6.15 -4.27 8.85
C GLY A 37 6.44 -5.74 9.06
N VAL A 38 6.00 -6.60 8.13
CA VAL A 38 6.18 -8.05 8.23
C VAL A 38 6.21 -8.64 6.82
N GLN A 39 6.90 -9.75 6.67
CA GLN A 39 6.91 -10.45 5.39
C GLN A 39 5.64 -11.29 5.24
N GLU A 40 5.13 -11.35 4.01
CA GLU A 40 3.83 -11.98 3.70
C GLU A 40 3.76 -13.43 4.20
N TYR A 41 4.85 -14.19 4.07
CA TYR A 41 4.83 -15.61 4.46
C TYR A 41 4.57 -15.82 5.96
N LYS A 42 4.73 -14.79 6.79
CA LYS A 42 4.45 -14.84 8.23
C LYS A 42 2.98 -14.57 8.56
N LEU A 43 2.21 -14.06 7.58
CA LEU A 43 0.80 -13.73 7.78
C LEU A 43 -0.07 -14.97 7.54
N ARG A 44 -0.06 -15.89 8.46
CA ARG A 44 -0.79 -17.17 8.34
C ARG A 44 -2.07 -17.23 9.17
N ASP A 45 -2.19 -16.39 10.20
CA ASP A 45 -3.37 -16.36 11.03
C ASP A 45 -4.58 -15.87 10.21
N PRO A 46 -5.75 -16.52 10.33
CA PRO A 46 -6.96 -16.07 9.64
C PRO A 46 -7.35 -14.62 9.91
N VAL A 47 -6.90 -14.02 11.02
CA VAL A 47 -7.19 -12.62 11.32
C VAL A 47 -6.76 -11.66 10.22
N TYR A 48 -5.68 -11.98 9.49
CA TYR A 48 -5.17 -11.14 8.40
C TYR A 48 -5.98 -11.27 7.11
N PHE A 49 -6.95 -12.18 7.09
CA PHE A 49 -7.78 -12.48 5.92
C PHE A 49 -9.26 -12.39 6.30
N PRO A 50 -9.76 -11.18 6.62
CA PRO A 50 -11.14 -11.04 7.10
C PRO A 50 -12.14 -11.52 6.06
N PRO A 51 -13.20 -12.23 6.48
CA PRO A 51 -14.22 -12.72 5.55
C PRO A 51 -14.83 -11.61 4.71
N GLY A 52 -15.08 -11.91 3.44
CA GLY A 52 -15.68 -10.95 2.51
C GLY A 52 -14.68 -10.04 1.81
N TYR A 53 -13.38 -10.17 2.12
CA TYR A 53 -12.32 -9.39 1.46
C TYR A 53 -11.32 -10.29 0.77
N ASN A 54 -10.87 -9.84 -0.39
CA ASN A 54 -9.69 -10.39 -1.06
C ASN A 54 -8.49 -9.59 -0.56
N ALA A 55 -7.41 -10.27 -0.18
CA ALA A 55 -6.24 -9.65 0.43
C ALA A 55 -5.02 -9.80 -0.46
N TYR A 56 -4.29 -8.70 -0.66
CA TYR A 56 -3.08 -8.66 -1.48
C TYR A 56 -2.00 -7.88 -0.75
N PHE A 57 -0.77 -8.37 -0.82
CA PHE A 57 0.36 -7.81 -0.07
C PHE A 57 1.57 -7.61 -0.97
N VAL A 58 2.31 -6.52 -0.74
CA VAL A 58 3.67 -6.33 -1.25
C VAL A 58 4.55 -6.08 -0.03
N ASP A 59 5.36 -7.06 0.32
CA ASP A 59 6.27 -6.92 1.45
C ASP A 59 7.61 -6.30 1.04
N SER A 60 8.42 -5.96 2.03
CA SER A 60 9.77 -5.49 1.81
C SER A 60 10.76 -6.65 1.88
N SER A 61 11.84 -6.55 1.12
CA SER A 61 12.96 -7.48 1.26
C SER A 61 13.68 -7.34 2.60
N GLU A 62 13.52 -6.19 3.27
CA GLU A 62 14.02 -5.99 4.62
C GLU A 62 12.98 -6.44 5.63
N PRO A 63 13.32 -7.37 6.56
CA PRO A 63 12.38 -7.80 7.60
C PRO A 63 11.94 -6.64 8.49
N ASP A 64 10.70 -6.74 9.00
CA ASP A 64 10.14 -5.86 10.03
C ASP A 64 10.00 -4.39 9.61
N ASN A 65 10.04 -4.10 8.31
CA ASN A 65 9.97 -2.73 7.83
C ASN A 65 9.21 -2.64 6.51
N ASN A 66 8.49 -1.52 6.32
CA ASN A 66 7.76 -1.20 5.09
C ASN A 66 6.71 -2.24 4.67
N GLY A 67 6.34 -2.24 3.41
CA GLY A 67 5.31 -3.11 2.87
C GLY A 67 3.94 -2.47 2.86
N VAL A 68 3.12 -2.83 1.88
CA VAL A 68 1.76 -2.32 1.71
C VAL A 68 0.80 -3.47 1.46
N ALA A 69 -0.47 -3.25 1.77
CA ALA A 69 -1.53 -4.22 1.52
C ALA A 69 -2.78 -3.53 1.01
N ILE A 70 -3.58 -4.27 0.27
CA ILE A 70 -4.90 -3.81 -0.15
C ILE A 70 -5.91 -4.93 0.03
N TYR A 71 -7.04 -4.58 0.63
CA TYR A 71 -8.19 -5.47 0.82
C TYR A 71 -9.32 -4.97 -0.04
N THR A 72 -9.96 -5.86 -0.79
CA THR A 72 -11.06 -5.48 -1.69
C THR A 72 -12.24 -6.42 -1.51
N ARG A 73 -13.46 -5.89 -1.49
CA ARG A 73 -14.67 -6.71 -1.48
C ARG A 73 -14.91 -7.35 -2.84
N LYS A 74 -14.80 -6.57 -3.91
CA LYS A 74 -14.90 -7.08 -5.27
C LYS A 74 -13.57 -7.66 -5.71
N LEU A 75 -13.63 -8.73 -6.48
CA LEU A 75 -12.43 -9.28 -7.08
C LEU A 75 -11.88 -8.31 -8.13
N PRO A 76 -10.65 -7.82 -7.99
CA PRO A 76 -10.07 -6.95 -9.01
C PRO A 76 -9.76 -7.71 -10.29
N LYS A 77 -9.72 -7.01 -11.40
CA LYS A 77 -9.33 -7.60 -12.69
C LYS A 77 -7.84 -7.85 -12.78
N ALA A 78 -7.05 -7.02 -12.11
CA ALA A 78 -5.60 -7.14 -12.07
C ALA A 78 -5.07 -6.52 -10.79
N ILE A 79 -3.91 -7.02 -10.35
CA ILE A 79 -3.14 -6.44 -9.26
C ILE A 79 -1.77 -6.07 -9.81
N MET A 80 -1.34 -4.84 -9.54
CA MET A 80 -0.01 -4.37 -9.88
C MET A 80 0.83 -4.34 -8.60
N TYR A 81 1.86 -5.18 -8.57
CA TYR A 81 2.76 -5.32 -7.42
C TYR A 81 4.01 -4.48 -7.66
N GLY A 82 3.92 -3.18 -7.36
CA GLY A 82 5.01 -2.23 -7.59
C GLY A 82 4.70 -1.25 -8.71
N LEU A 83 5.65 -0.36 -8.95
CA LEU A 83 5.55 0.71 -9.96
C LEU A 83 6.46 0.48 -11.17
N GLY A 84 7.27 -0.58 -11.15
CA GLY A 84 8.31 -0.80 -12.14
C GLY A 84 9.63 -0.12 -11.81
N PHE A 85 9.79 0.39 -10.59
CA PHE A 85 11.01 1.02 -10.12
C PHE A 85 11.80 -0.03 -9.33
N ALA A 86 12.71 -0.75 -9.98
CA ALA A 86 13.31 -1.97 -9.45
C ALA A 86 13.74 -1.89 -7.97
N ASP A 87 14.50 -0.86 -7.60
CA ASP A 87 15.02 -0.73 -6.24
C ASP A 87 13.92 -0.45 -5.23
N PHE A 88 12.95 0.39 -5.59
CA PHE A 88 11.84 0.73 -4.70
C PHE A 88 10.80 -0.38 -4.60
N ASP A 89 10.60 -1.15 -5.66
CA ASP A 89 9.63 -2.25 -5.64
C ASP A 89 10.03 -3.33 -4.64
N MET A 90 11.33 -3.52 -4.39
CA MET A 90 11.81 -4.45 -3.38
C MET A 90 11.59 -3.96 -1.94
N GLU A 91 11.25 -2.70 -1.77
CA GLU A 91 11.01 -2.08 -0.46
C GLU A 91 9.55 -2.10 -0.04
N GLY A 92 8.64 -2.67 -0.85
CA GLY A 92 7.23 -2.71 -0.51
C GLY A 92 6.56 -1.34 -0.49
N ARG A 93 6.66 -0.60 -1.60
CA ARG A 93 6.23 0.80 -1.69
C ARG A 93 4.87 1.01 -2.31
N TYR A 94 4.40 0.08 -3.14
CA TYR A 94 3.17 0.31 -3.91
C TYR A 94 2.47 -0.98 -4.28
N ILE A 95 1.15 -0.97 -4.18
CA ILE A 95 0.27 -2.01 -4.71
C ILE A 95 -0.97 -1.35 -5.29
N GLN A 96 -1.48 -1.87 -6.39
CA GLN A 96 -2.65 -1.29 -7.07
C GLN A 96 -3.62 -2.38 -7.48
N ALA A 97 -4.90 -2.15 -7.21
CA ALA A 97 -5.98 -3.00 -7.67
C ALA A 97 -6.71 -2.30 -8.82
N ASP A 98 -6.83 -2.99 -9.95
CA ASP A 98 -7.54 -2.48 -11.13
C ASP A 98 -8.92 -3.12 -11.24
N PHE A 99 -9.93 -2.29 -11.34
CA PHE A 99 -11.32 -2.67 -11.62
C PHE A 99 -11.69 -2.22 -13.04
N ASP A 100 -12.95 -2.26 -13.43
CA ASP A 100 -13.37 -1.93 -14.80
C ASP A 100 -12.88 -0.53 -15.25
N GLU A 101 -13.24 0.51 -14.51
CA GLU A 101 -12.91 1.89 -14.87
C GLU A 101 -12.13 2.62 -13.78
N LEU A 102 -11.85 1.94 -12.68
CA LEU A 102 -11.19 2.52 -11.50
C LEU A 102 -9.96 1.72 -11.14
N SER A 103 -8.87 2.41 -10.87
CA SER A 103 -7.68 1.83 -10.26
C SER A 103 -7.45 2.46 -8.89
N VAL A 104 -7.18 1.63 -7.88
CA VAL A 104 -6.92 2.09 -6.52
C VAL A 104 -5.52 1.67 -6.12
N GLY A 105 -4.67 2.66 -5.87
CA GLY A 105 -3.29 2.44 -5.45
C GLY A 105 -3.08 2.70 -3.97
N CYS A 106 -2.18 1.95 -3.36
CA CYS A 106 -1.75 2.10 -1.98
C CYS A 106 -0.24 2.35 -1.96
N LEU A 107 0.17 3.50 -1.46
CA LEU A 107 1.54 4.00 -1.55
C LEU A 107 2.16 4.19 -0.18
N LEU A 108 3.42 3.77 -0.04
CA LEU A 108 4.26 4.10 1.11
C LEU A 108 5.53 4.78 0.58
N ALA A 109 5.57 6.11 0.63
CA ALA A 109 6.72 6.86 0.17
C ALA A 109 7.91 6.71 1.13
N PRO A 110 9.15 6.76 0.62
CA PRO A 110 10.32 6.75 1.48
C PRO A 110 10.34 7.93 2.46
N SER A 111 10.79 7.66 3.69
CA SER A 111 10.98 8.72 4.68
C SER A 111 12.36 9.34 4.52
N ALA A 112 12.46 10.65 4.75
CA ALA A 112 13.75 11.34 4.84
C ALA A 112 14.28 11.35 6.28
N TYR A 113 13.68 10.57 7.16
CA TYR A 113 14.08 10.50 8.57
C TYR A 113 14.89 9.23 8.83
N PRO A 114 16.01 9.27 9.59
CA PRO A 114 16.64 10.48 10.10
C PRO A 114 17.12 11.41 8.97
N LYS A 115 17.14 12.72 9.29
CA LYS A 115 17.49 13.74 8.29
C LYS A 115 18.96 13.61 7.91
N ASP A 116 19.23 12.89 6.84
CA ASP A 116 20.55 12.86 6.22
C ASP A 116 20.41 13.08 4.71
N SER A 117 21.52 13.42 4.07
CA SER A 117 21.51 13.77 2.63
C SER A 117 21.15 12.56 1.76
N LYS A 118 21.50 11.35 2.20
CA LYS A 118 21.23 10.12 1.45
C LYS A 118 19.73 9.78 1.47
N ALA A 119 19.10 9.87 2.64
CA ALA A 119 17.67 9.62 2.77
C ALA A 119 16.85 10.65 2.00
N GLN A 120 17.24 11.92 2.04
CA GLN A 120 16.58 12.98 1.30
C GLN A 120 16.72 12.79 -0.21
N ALA A 121 17.90 12.40 -0.69
CA ALA A 121 18.14 12.13 -2.10
C ALA A 121 17.29 10.95 -2.59
N LYS A 122 17.21 9.90 -1.80
CA LYS A 122 16.38 8.73 -2.12
C LYS A 122 14.90 9.08 -2.21
N LYS A 123 14.41 9.87 -1.26
CA LYS A 123 13.03 10.35 -1.26
C LYS A 123 12.74 11.21 -2.50
N GLY A 124 13.66 12.11 -2.84
CA GLY A 124 13.56 12.94 -4.04
C GLY A 124 13.52 12.10 -5.31
N GLU A 125 14.38 11.11 -5.42
CA GLU A 125 14.40 10.19 -6.55
C GLU A 125 13.07 9.45 -6.70
N PHE A 126 12.52 8.95 -5.60
CA PHE A 126 11.22 8.28 -5.61
C PHE A 126 10.12 9.20 -6.14
N PHE A 127 10.06 10.44 -5.65
CA PHE A 127 9.03 11.37 -6.09
C PHE A 127 9.19 11.81 -7.54
N ASP A 128 10.42 11.92 -8.04
CA ASP A 128 10.65 12.20 -9.45
C ASP A 128 10.12 11.05 -10.33
N LEU A 129 10.40 9.81 -9.96
CA LEU A 129 9.89 8.64 -10.67
C LEU A 129 8.37 8.56 -10.57
N PHE A 130 7.82 8.84 -9.39
CA PHE A 130 6.37 8.78 -9.18
C PHE A 130 5.65 9.89 -9.95
N TYR A 131 6.23 11.09 -10.00
CA TYR A 131 5.70 12.20 -10.80
C TYR A 131 5.62 11.80 -12.28
N ASN A 132 6.68 11.20 -12.80
CA ASN A 132 6.68 10.72 -14.18
C ASN A 132 5.61 9.63 -14.40
N HIS A 133 5.44 8.75 -13.44
CA HIS A 133 4.38 7.74 -13.47
C HIS A 133 2.99 8.38 -13.53
N LEU A 134 2.73 9.39 -12.69
CA LEU A 134 1.46 10.10 -12.71
C LEU A 134 1.20 10.78 -14.06
N ASN A 135 2.23 11.33 -14.69
CA ASN A 135 2.10 11.92 -16.01
C ASN A 135 1.71 10.92 -17.08
N LYS A 136 2.17 9.67 -16.94
CA LYS A 136 1.80 8.59 -17.86
C LYS A 136 0.35 8.16 -17.67
N ILE A 137 -0.07 7.96 -16.42
CA ILE A 137 -1.41 7.42 -16.14
C ILE A 137 -2.53 8.43 -16.32
N ARG A 138 -2.25 9.74 -16.19
CA ARG A 138 -3.29 10.77 -16.33
C ARG A 138 -3.91 10.82 -17.73
N ASN A 139 -3.22 10.28 -18.73
CA ASN A 139 -3.71 10.23 -20.11
C ASN A 139 -4.57 8.99 -20.38
N LYS A 140 -4.70 8.08 -19.44
CA LYS A 140 -5.55 6.91 -19.56
C LYS A 140 -7.00 7.29 -19.29
N ARG A 141 -7.92 6.67 -20.01
CA ARG A 141 -9.36 6.88 -19.82
C ARG A 141 -9.88 6.02 -18.68
N ARG A 142 -9.41 6.31 -17.47
CA ARG A 142 -9.89 5.63 -16.27
C ARG A 142 -9.62 6.51 -15.06
N GLU A 143 -10.34 6.27 -14.00
CA GLU A 143 -10.16 6.98 -12.75
C GLU A 143 -9.10 6.30 -11.90
N PHE A 144 -8.31 7.10 -11.20
CA PHE A 144 -7.30 6.62 -10.26
C PHE A 144 -7.54 7.26 -8.90
N VAL A 145 -7.53 6.43 -7.85
CA VAL A 145 -7.49 6.88 -6.46
C VAL A 145 -6.22 6.31 -5.86
N ILE A 146 -5.33 7.18 -5.41
CA ILE A 146 -4.07 6.76 -4.80
C ILE A 146 -4.06 7.23 -3.35
N CYS A 147 -4.15 6.27 -2.45
CA CYS A 147 -4.07 6.47 -1.01
C CYS A 147 -2.67 6.17 -0.53
N GLY A 148 -2.23 6.80 0.54
CA GLY A 148 -0.91 6.44 1.02
C GLY A 148 -0.42 7.24 2.20
N ASN A 149 0.74 6.81 2.66
CA ASN A 149 1.58 7.56 3.57
C ASN A 149 2.68 8.22 2.73
N TRP A 150 2.58 9.52 2.57
CA TRP A 150 3.47 10.28 1.70
C TRP A 150 4.76 10.68 2.38
N ASN A 151 4.84 10.49 3.71
CA ASN A 151 6.00 10.88 4.52
C ASN A 151 6.45 12.32 4.28
N MET A 152 5.49 13.19 4.04
CA MET A 152 5.74 14.63 3.88
C MET A 152 5.63 15.30 5.25
N VAL A 153 6.78 15.71 5.76
CA VAL A 153 6.86 16.37 7.05
C VAL A 153 7.55 17.70 6.88
#